data_d0e08a141309e8a2dd7de91700511784
#
_entry.id   d0e08a141309e8a2dd7de91700511784
#
_cell.length_a   1.000
_cell.length_b   1.000
_cell.length_c   1.000
_cell.angle_alpha   90.00
_cell.angle_beta   90.00
_cell.angle_gamma   90.00
#
_symmetry.space_group_name_H-M   'P 1'
#
loop_
_entity.id
_entity.type
_entity.pdbx_description
1 polymer ?
#
loop_
_entity_poly.entity_id
_entity_poly.type
_entity_poly.pdbx_seq_one_letter_code
_entity_poly.pdbx_strand_id
1 'polypeptide(L)'
;MSTTFRKVLSKNNGPIRICEVHDRASTELVRDSVANNGQSFDGVWISGLTQTTILGLPDTELISPLARAMLATPVHKPLQENGRSLCAAFDADSGGDVKDIPALVSVLALKGVSMIIIEDKAVGKPGEKVNSLLATSGQQGQADPREFANVIRAFKEASQDKDVMITARIESFTTRVASKEPEEEKKSVDVALSDALERASIYCQAGADGIMIHSKSKEPSEILNFLQSFRNKDKETPLVVVPTAYSETHRSVLADAGANVFIYANHLLRARISAATVTLEEEHSQKLNIFDNDHNLGPSRKARNYACLLRKLAEQRYLGEHNVSSEMHRCGLEAEKRSLENIRATIMDLAGGELSGCEADHRIIPVKELLQINAKQVSPL
;
A
#
# COMPACT_ATOMS: atom_id res chain seq x y z
N MET A 1 -10.21 12.31 -20.31
CA MET A 1 -11.21 11.76 -19.35
C MET A 1 -10.44 10.88 -18.36
N SER A 2 -10.73 10.95 -17.06
CA SER A 2 -10.09 10.05 -16.09
C SER A 2 -10.52 8.62 -16.31
N THR A 3 -9.62 7.67 -16.11
CA THR A 3 -9.92 6.24 -16.14
C THR A 3 -10.37 5.80 -14.75
N THR A 4 -11.45 5.03 -14.65
CA THR A 4 -11.96 4.51 -13.39
C THR A 4 -11.81 2.98 -13.33
N PHE A 5 -11.83 2.40 -12.13
CA PHE A 5 -11.71 0.95 -11.96
C PHE A 5 -12.80 0.19 -12.73
N ARG A 6 -14.06 0.66 -12.71
CA ARG A 6 -15.16 0.04 -13.47
C ARG A 6 -14.84 -0.01 -14.97
N LYS A 7 -14.30 1.08 -15.52
CA LYS A 7 -13.92 1.14 -16.94
C LYS A 7 -12.73 0.22 -17.26
N VAL A 8 -11.75 0.11 -16.37
CA VAL A 8 -10.61 -0.79 -16.58
C VAL A 8 -11.05 -2.24 -16.48
N LEU A 9 -11.84 -2.61 -15.46
CA LEU A 9 -12.39 -3.95 -15.27
C LEU A 9 -13.23 -4.39 -16.47
N SER A 10 -14.04 -3.48 -17.04
CA SER A 10 -14.91 -3.81 -18.19
C SER A 10 -14.15 -3.96 -19.51
N LYS A 11 -12.96 -3.38 -19.63
CA LYS A 11 -12.17 -3.39 -20.88
C LYS A 11 -11.07 -4.45 -20.91
N ASN A 12 -10.55 -4.83 -19.75
CA ASN A 12 -9.42 -5.74 -19.66
C ASN A 12 -9.90 -7.20 -19.68
N ASN A 13 -9.31 -7.97 -20.58
CA ASN A 13 -9.48 -9.44 -20.60
C ASN A 13 -8.50 -10.15 -19.64
N GLY A 14 -7.85 -9.43 -18.74
CA GLY A 14 -6.85 -9.95 -17.79
C GLY A 14 -6.84 -9.18 -16.48
N PRO A 15 -6.00 -9.62 -15.53
CA PRO A 15 -5.94 -9.01 -14.22
C PRO A 15 -5.37 -7.59 -14.27
N ILE A 16 -5.98 -6.68 -13.50
CA ILE A 16 -5.53 -5.30 -13.29
C ILE A 16 -4.36 -5.29 -12.32
N ARG A 17 -3.35 -4.49 -12.63
CA ARG A 17 -2.16 -4.29 -11.78
C ARG A 17 -2.08 -2.85 -11.34
N ILE A 18 -1.99 -2.62 -10.04
CA ILE A 18 -1.82 -1.29 -9.47
C ILE A 18 -0.59 -1.25 -8.58
N CYS A 19 0.17 -0.17 -8.69
CA CYS A 19 1.41 0.02 -7.95
C CYS A 19 1.25 1.10 -6.88
N GLU A 20 1.85 0.88 -5.73
CA GLU A 20 1.90 1.85 -4.65
C GLU A 20 2.54 3.16 -5.11
N VAL A 21 1.93 4.26 -4.66
CA VAL A 21 2.48 5.61 -4.80
C VAL A 21 2.27 6.39 -3.51
N HIS A 22 3.22 7.27 -3.20
CA HIS A 22 3.21 8.04 -1.96
C HIS A 22 3.38 9.55 -2.19
N ASP A 23 3.72 9.97 -3.41
CA ASP A 23 3.85 11.36 -3.82
C ASP A 23 3.57 11.54 -5.32
N ARG A 24 3.68 12.79 -5.81
CA ARG A 24 3.47 13.08 -7.23
C ARG A 24 4.53 12.46 -8.11
N ALA A 25 5.79 12.43 -7.68
CA ALA A 25 6.88 11.88 -8.47
C ALA A 25 6.70 10.38 -8.71
N SER A 26 6.39 9.61 -7.67
CA SER A 26 6.09 8.18 -7.80
C SER A 26 4.87 7.91 -8.68
N THR A 27 3.83 8.76 -8.63
CA THR A 27 2.66 8.65 -9.51
C THR A 27 3.03 8.80 -10.99
N GLU A 28 3.85 9.81 -11.34
CA GLU A 28 4.27 10.02 -12.73
C GLU A 28 5.23 8.92 -13.20
N LEU A 29 6.11 8.42 -12.33
CA LEU A 29 6.97 7.28 -12.66
C LEU A 29 6.15 6.03 -13.01
N VAL A 30 5.10 5.70 -12.24
CA VAL A 30 4.19 4.59 -12.57
C VAL A 30 3.47 4.86 -13.90
N ARG A 31 3.03 6.10 -14.11
CA ARG A 31 2.32 6.53 -15.33
C ARG A 31 3.16 6.34 -16.59
N ASP A 32 4.43 6.72 -16.52
CA ASP A 32 5.32 6.78 -17.70
C ASP A 32 6.08 5.46 -17.92
N SER A 33 6.12 4.57 -16.91
CA SER A 33 6.87 3.31 -17.00
C SER A 33 6.16 2.28 -17.85
N VAL A 34 6.90 1.71 -18.80
CA VAL A 34 6.50 0.58 -19.63
C VAL A 34 7.64 -0.43 -19.59
N ALA A 35 7.35 -1.67 -19.27
CA ALA A 35 8.33 -2.76 -19.24
C ALA A 35 8.78 -3.13 -20.67
N ASN A 36 9.91 -3.85 -20.79
CA ASN A 36 10.46 -4.27 -22.08
C ASN A 36 9.51 -5.14 -22.92
N ASN A 37 8.59 -5.83 -22.27
CA ASN A 37 7.54 -6.62 -22.92
C ASN A 37 6.28 -5.79 -23.29
N GLY A 38 6.33 -4.46 -23.19
CA GLY A 38 5.22 -3.56 -23.46
C GLY A 38 4.16 -3.46 -22.35
N GLN A 39 4.30 -4.20 -21.26
CA GLN A 39 3.37 -4.15 -20.14
C GLN A 39 3.58 -2.90 -19.29
N SER A 40 2.49 -2.43 -18.65
CA SER A 40 2.53 -1.28 -17.76
C SER A 40 1.47 -1.47 -16.66
N PHE A 41 1.54 -0.65 -15.62
CA PHE A 41 0.48 -0.63 -14.61
C PHE A 41 -0.79 0.02 -15.14
N ASP A 42 -1.94 -0.49 -14.69
CA ASP A 42 -3.27 0.02 -15.05
C ASP A 42 -3.69 1.15 -14.11
N GLY A 43 -3.09 1.21 -12.92
CA GLY A 43 -3.44 2.18 -11.91
C GLY A 43 -2.44 2.27 -10.76
N VAL A 44 -2.83 3.02 -9.74
CA VAL A 44 -2.02 3.27 -8.55
C VAL A 44 -2.78 2.94 -7.27
N TRP A 45 -2.02 2.66 -6.22
CA TRP A 45 -2.47 2.38 -4.86
C TRP A 45 -1.90 3.43 -3.90
N ILE A 46 -2.76 4.21 -3.26
CA ILE A 46 -2.39 5.15 -2.19
C ILE A 46 -2.50 4.38 -0.87
N SER A 47 -1.38 3.86 -0.41
CA SER A 47 -1.28 2.98 0.76
C SER A 47 -1.27 3.77 2.07
N GLY A 48 -1.99 3.26 3.08
CA GLY A 48 -1.94 3.81 4.44
C GLY A 48 -0.53 3.77 5.02
N LEU A 49 0.12 2.61 4.95
CA LEU A 49 1.48 2.41 5.45
C LEU A 49 2.50 3.37 4.83
N THR A 50 2.51 3.51 3.50
CA THR A 50 3.54 4.32 2.84
C THR A 50 3.28 5.81 3.03
N GLN A 51 2.02 6.23 3.03
CA GLN A 51 1.64 7.61 3.28
C GLN A 51 1.98 8.04 4.72
N THR A 52 1.65 7.22 5.72
CA THR A 52 2.00 7.51 7.12
C THR A 52 3.51 7.50 7.34
N THR A 53 4.24 6.55 6.71
CA THR A 53 5.72 6.52 6.78
C THR A 53 6.35 7.82 6.27
N ILE A 54 5.89 8.35 5.14
CA ILE A 54 6.39 9.64 4.60
C ILE A 54 6.06 10.82 5.53
N LEU A 55 4.92 10.77 6.21
CA LEU A 55 4.52 11.78 7.18
C LEU A 55 5.26 11.66 8.54
N GLY A 56 6.07 10.62 8.74
CA GLY A 56 6.70 10.36 10.03
C GLY A 56 5.73 9.86 11.10
N LEU A 57 4.63 9.22 10.70
CA LEU A 57 3.57 8.73 11.57
C LEU A 57 3.45 7.19 11.47
N PRO A 58 3.00 6.52 12.54
CA PRO A 58 2.75 5.09 12.51
C PRO A 58 1.49 4.77 11.70
N ASP A 59 1.43 3.55 11.14
CA ASP A 59 0.27 3.00 10.45
C ASP A 59 -0.72 2.38 11.45
N THR A 60 -1.29 3.22 12.30
CA THR A 60 -2.17 2.83 13.43
C THR A 60 -3.49 3.62 13.46
N GLU A 61 -3.90 4.22 12.34
CA GLU A 61 -5.03 5.16 12.28
C GLU A 61 -4.91 6.33 13.28
N LEU A 62 -3.67 6.74 13.59
CA LEU A 62 -3.44 7.94 14.40
C LEU A 62 -4.01 9.19 13.72
N ILE A 63 -3.92 9.26 12.40
CA ILE A 63 -4.62 10.26 11.59
C ILE A 63 -5.76 9.59 10.81
N SER A 64 -6.90 10.28 10.76
CA SER A 64 -8.09 9.72 10.13
C SER A 64 -7.90 9.53 8.61
N PRO A 65 -8.65 8.59 7.99
CA PRO A 65 -8.68 8.44 6.53
C PRO A 65 -9.01 9.74 5.80
N LEU A 66 -9.90 10.59 6.35
CA LEU A 66 -10.23 11.90 5.77
C LEU A 66 -9.01 12.83 5.75
N ALA A 67 -8.26 12.91 6.86
CA ALA A 67 -7.05 13.73 6.91
C ALA A 67 -5.99 13.23 5.92
N ARG A 68 -5.78 11.90 5.81
CA ARG A 68 -4.89 11.30 4.80
C ARG A 68 -5.37 11.58 3.37
N ALA A 69 -6.67 11.51 3.12
CA ALA A 69 -7.25 11.84 1.81
C ALA A 69 -7.00 13.30 1.43
N MET A 70 -7.10 14.25 2.38
CA MET A 70 -6.79 15.66 2.13
C MET A 70 -5.32 15.89 1.73
N LEU A 71 -4.39 15.13 2.30
CA LEU A 71 -2.95 15.18 2.03
C LEU A 71 -2.54 14.41 0.76
N ALA A 72 -3.37 13.47 0.29
CA ALA A 72 -3.06 12.66 -0.89
C ALA A 72 -2.90 13.52 -2.16
N THR A 73 -1.97 13.14 -3.02
CA THR A 73 -1.74 13.79 -4.31
C THR A 73 -2.85 13.43 -5.32
N PRO A 74 -3.40 14.41 -6.07
CA PRO A 74 -4.34 14.11 -7.16
C PRO A 74 -3.72 13.25 -8.25
N VAL A 75 -4.41 12.20 -8.68
CA VAL A 75 -3.92 11.21 -9.66
C VAL A 75 -4.44 11.45 -11.08
N HIS A 76 -5.64 12.04 -11.21
CA HIS A 76 -6.39 12.09 -12.46
C HIS A 76 -5.77 12.94 -13.59
N LYS A 77 -4.87 13.87 -13.27
CA LYS A 77 -4.21 14.74 -14.27
C LYS A 77 -2.74 14.35 -14.44
N PRO A 78 -2.33 13.80 -15.59
CA PRO A 78 -0.92 13.64 -15.90
C PRO A 78 -0.23 15.01 -16.02
N LEU A 79 1.08 15.06 -15.76
CA LEU A 79 1.88 16.27 -15.98
C LEU A 79 2.09 16.55 -17.48
N GLN A 80 2.16 15.50 -18.30
CA GLN A 80 2.28 15.60 -19.75
C GLN A 80 0.90 15.45 -20.41
N GLU A 81 0.62 16.22 -21.45
CA GLU A 81 -0.67 16.18 -22.16
C GLU A 81 -1.02 14.79 -22.71
N ASN A 82 -0.02 14.03 -23.14
CA ASN A 82 -0.18 12.67 -23.68
C ASN A 82 0.04 11.57 -22.62
N GLY A 83 0.15 11.92 -21.34
CA GLY A 83 0.35 10.96 -20.27
C GLY A 83 -0.80 9.96 -20.14
N ARG A 84 -0.47 8.67 -19.87
CA ARG A 84 -1.48 7.62 -19.69
C ARG A 84 -2.44 7.94 -18.55
N SER A 85 -3.71 7.62 -18.71
CA SER A 85 -4.69 7.68 -17.64
C SER A 85 -4.55 6.46 -16.74
N LEU A 86 -4.48 6.68 -15.43
CA LEU A 86 -4.42 5.63 -14.40
C LEU A 86 -5.70 5.63 -13.57
N CYS A 87 -6.22 4.46 -13.22
CA CYS A 87 -7.19 4.36 -12.14
C CYS A 87 -6.46 4.44 -10.78
N ALA A 88 -7.17 4.85 -9.72
CA ALA A 88 -6.56 5.00 -8.41
C ALA A 88 -7.40 4.35 -7.33
N ALA A 89 -6.74 3.59 -6.44
CA ALA A 89 -7.31 3.04 -5.22
C ALA A 89 -6.71 3.72 -3.99
N PHE A 90 -7.49 3.86 -2.93
CA PHE A 90 -7.11 4.45 -1.66
C PHE A 90 -7.40 3.50 -0.50
N ASP A 91 -6.41 3.34 0.39
CA ASP A 91 -6.53 2.65 1.67
C ASP A 91 -7.24 3.54 2.68
N ALA A 92 -8.48 3.24 2.99
CA ALA A 92 -9.26 4.01 3.94
C ALA A 92 -9.29 3.37 5.34
N ASP A 93 -8.36 2.47 5.65
CA ASP A 93 -8.26 1.79 6.94
C ASP A 93 -9.62 1.16 7.33
N SER A 94 -10.10 1.36 8.58
CA SER A 94 -11.43 0.92 9.03
C SER A 94 -12.60 1.73 8.45
N GLY A 95 -12.33 2.78 7.68
CA GLY A 95 -13.31 3.74 7.16
C GLY A 95 -13.42 5.03 7.99
N GLY A 96 -12.86 5.06 9.20
CA GLY A 96 -12.90 6.20 10.09
C GLY A 96 -14.28 6.47 10.71
N ASP A 97 -14.52 7.72 11.14
CA ASP A 97 -15.81 8.12 11.71
C ASP A 97 -16.89 8.18 10.60
N VAL A 98 -18.03 7.54 10.85
CA VAL A 98 -19.16 7.48 9.89
C VAL A 98 -19.62 8.87 9.42
N LYS A 99 -19.57 9.88 10.30
CA LYS A 99 -19.94 11.26 9.95
C LYS A 99 -19.00 11.90 8.91
N ASP A 100 -17.76 11.43 8.80
CA ASP A 100 -16.75 11.97 7.90
C ASP A 100 -16.78 11.28 6.52
N ILE A 101 -17.51 10.16 6.37
CA ILE A 101 -17.56 9.37 5.14
C ILE A 101 -17.99 10.20 3.91
N PRO A 102 -19.03 11.05 3.96
CA PRO A 102 -19.43 11.85 2.79
C PRO A 102 -18.32 12.81 2.31
N ALA A 103 -17.60 13.42 3.26
CA ALA A 103 -16.47 14.31 2.96
C ALA A 103 -15.28 13.51 2.40
N LEU A 104 -14.95 12.38 3.01
CA LEU A 104 -13.89 11.47 2.57
C LEU A 104 -14.10 11.01 1.12
N VAL A 105 -15.28 10.49 0.80
CA VAL A 105 -15.62 10.02 -0.55
C VAL A 105 -15.55 11.18 -1.56
N SER A 106 -16.05 12.36 -1.19
CA SER A 106 -16.03 13.55 -2.06
C SER A 106 -14.60 14.02 -2.35
N VAL A 107 -13.75 14.11 -1.32
CA VAL A 107 -12.34 14.50 -1.49
C VAL A 107 -11.59 13.49 -2.35
N LEU A 108 -11.77 12.19 -2.13
CA LEU A 108 -11.11 11.15 -2.90
C LEU A 108 -11.56 11.16 -4.37
N ALA A 109 -12.85 11.30 -4.64
CA ALA A 109 -13.38 11.40 -6.01
C ALA A 109 -12.81 12.62 -6.75
N LEU A 110 -12.71 13.79 -6.08
CA LEU A 110 -12.06 14.99 -6.64
C LEU A 110 -10.59 14.80 -6.94
N LYS A 111 -9.90 13.91 -6.23
CA LYS A 111 -8.49 13.57 -6.47
C LYS A 111 -8.30 12.48 -7.52
N GLY A 112 -9.38 11.92 -8.08
CA GLY A 112 -9.36 10.91 -9.12
C GLY A 112 -9.29 9.48 -8.60
N VAL A 113 -9.55 9.27 -7.30
CA VAL A 113 -9.70 7.93 -6.73
C VAL A 113 -11.04 7.35 -7.19
N SER A 114 -11.01 6.12 -7.67
CA SER A 114 -12.18 5.39 -8.18
C SER A 114 -12.39 4.02 -7.52
N MET A 115 -11.58 3.70 -6.50
CA MET A 115 -11.79 2.57 -5.59
C MET A 115 -11.37 2.99 -4.18
N ILE A 116 -12.24 2.78 -3.21
CA ILE A 116 -11.95 2.97 -1.78
C ILE A 116 -11.98 1.59 -1.14
N ILE A 117 -10.91 1.22 -0.44
CA ILE A 117 -10.79 -0.05 0.26
C ILE A 117 -10.88 0.22 1.77
N ILE A 118 -11.81 -0.45 2.44
CA ILE A 118 -12.04 -0.38 3.89
C ILE A 118 -11.86 -1.76 4.50
N GLU A 119 -11.19 -1.84 5.66
CA GLU A 119 -10.89 -3.12 6.33
C GLU A 119 -11.76 -3.35 7.57
N ASP A 120 -12.13 -4.61 7.81
CA ASP A 120 -13.02 -5.02 8.90
C ASP A 120 -12.29 -5.29 10.23
N LYS A 121 -11.21 -4.55 10.50
CA LYS A 121 -10.58 -4.55 11.82
C LYS A 121 -11.41 -3.80 12.85
N ALA A 122 -11.44 -4.33 14.07
CA ALA A 122 -11.98 -3.61 15.19
C ALA A 122 -10.98 -2.52 15.63
N VAL A 123 -11.38 -1.25 15.54
CA VAL A 123 -10.58 -0.11 15.98
C VAL A 123 -11.33 0.60 17.10
N GLY A 124 -10.71 0.69 18.28
CA GLY A 124 -11.29 1.38 19.43
C GLY A 124 -11.01 2.87 19.40
N LYS A 125 -9.75 3.26 19.48
CA LYS A 125 -9.31 4.65 19.50
C LYS A 125 -8.23 4.92 18.45
N PRO A 126 -8.05 6.18 18.03
CA PRO A 126 -6.92 6.54 17.18
C PRO A 126 -5.58 6.06 17.75
N GLY A 127 -4.76 5.42 16.93
CA GLY A 127 -3.48 4.87 17.35
C GLY A 127 -3.51 3.42 17.87
N GLU A 128 -4.68 2.82 18.06
CA GLU A 128 -4.82 1.44 18.57
C GLU A 128 -4.82 0.37 17.47
N LYS A 129 -5.01 0.74 16.20
CA LYS A 129 -4.91 -0.21 15.09
C LYS A 129 -3.51 -0.83 15.02
N VAL A 130 -3.44 -2.12 14.77
CA VAL A 130 -2.18 -2.83 14.54
C VAL A 130 -2.04 -3.14 13.05
N ASN A 131 -0.86 -2.85 12.47
CA ASN A 131 -0.59 -3.24 11.09
C ASN A 131 -0.68 -4.77 10.95
N SER A 132 -1.37 -5.27 9.93
CA SER A 132 -1.68 -6.69 9.74
C SER A 132 -0.42 -7.56 9.67
N LEU A 133 0.69 -7.05 9.10
CA LEU A 133 1.95 -7.78 8.98
C LEU A 133 2.76 -7.82 10.29
N LEU A 134 2.50 -6.88 11.21
CA LEU A 134 3.15 -6.81 12.53
C LEU A 134 2.33 -7.46 13.64
N ALA A 135 1.01 -7.61 13.45
CA ALA A 135 0.13 -8.15 14.46
C ALA A 135 0.57 -9.55 14.90
N THR A 136 0.79 -9.71 16.20
CA THR A 136 0.92 -11.03 16.81
C THR A 136 -0.44 -11.71 16.88
N SER A 137 -0.42 -13.02 17.06
CA SER A 137 -1.67 -13.82 17.14
C SER A 137 -2.63 -13.25 18.18
N GLY A 138 -3.87 -12.93 17.77
CA GLY A 138 -4.92 -12.42 18.65
C GLY A 138 -4.75 -10.97 19.14
N GLN A 139 -3.74 -10.24 18.68
CA GLN A 139 -3.51 -8.85 19.10
C GLN A 139 -4.52 -7.88 18.51
N GLN A 140 -4.98 -8.13 17.28
CA GLN A 140 -5.95 -7.29 16.57
C GLN A 140 -7.30 -8.02 16.51
N GLY A 141 -8.35 -7.36 16.99
CA GLY A 141 -9.73 -7.84 16.83
C GLY A 141 -10.28 -7.55 15.43
N GLN A 142 -11.34 -8.26 15.07
CA GLN A 142 -12.13 -8.04 13.86
C GLN A 142 -13.50 -7.49 14.24
N ALA A 143 -14.03 -6.56 13.45
CA ALA A 143 -15.33 -5.95 13.69
C ALA A 143 -16.47 -6.98 13.52
N ASP A 144 -17.59 -6.76 14.20
CA ASP A 144 -18.80 -7.51 13.91
C ASP A 144 -19.16 -7.32 12.41
N PRO A 145 -19.42 -8.40 11.67
CA PRO A 145 -19.63 -8.30 10.22
C PRO A 145 -20.89 -7.50 9.85
N ARG A 146 -21.91 -7.45 10.70
CA ARG A 146 -23.13 -6.66 10.47
C ARG A 146 -22.91 -5.18 10.75
N GLU A 147 -22.11 -4.86 11.77
CA GLU A 147 -21.71 -3.48 12.04
C GLU A 147 -20.84 -2.94 10.91
N PHE A 148 -19.86 -3.71 10.46
CA PHE A 148 -19.04 -3.31 9.29
C PHE A 148 -19.87 -3.22 8.00
N ALA A 149 -20.88 -4.06 7.81
CA ALA A 149 -21.83 -3.94 6.71
C ALA A 149 -22.59 -2.59 6.72
N ASN A 150 -22.83 -1.98 7.89
CA ASN A 150 -23.40 -0.63 7.97
C ASN A 150 -22.41 0.45 7.51
N VAL A 151 -21.12 0.28 7.81
CA VAL A 151 -20.06 1.16 7.28
C VAL A 151 -20.01 1.07 5.75
N ILE A 152 -20.07 -0.14 5.17
CA ILE A 152 -20.14 -0.32 3.71
C ILE A 152 -21.35 0.43 3.12
N ARG A 153 -22.54 0.31 3.71
CA ARG A 153 -23.75 1.02 3.24
C ARG A 153 -23.56 2.53 3.27
N ALA A 154 -22.95 3.08 4.33
CA ALA A 154 -22.67 4.52 4.41
C ALA A 154 -21.72 4.99 3.29
N PHE A 155 -20.66 4.23 2.98
CA PHE A 155 -19.79 4.52 1.84
C PHE A 155 -20.54 4.42 0.50
N LYS A 156 -21.41 3.41 0.34
CA LYS A 156 -22.22 3.25 -0.88
C LYS A 156 -23.17 4.41 -1.08
N GLU A 157 -23.84 4.87 -0.03
CA GLU A 157 -24.70 6.04 -0.06
C GLU A 157 -23.92 7.30 -0.46
N ALA A 158 -22.77 7.53 0.16
CA ALA A 158 -21.92 8.67 -0.14
C ALA A 158 -21.32 8.65 -1.57
N SER A 159 -21.28 7.49 -2.21
CA SER A 159 -20.72 7.29 -3.56
C SER A 159 -21.75 7.16 -4.68
N GLN A 160 -23.06 7.29 -4.40
CA GLN A 160 -24.13 7.02 -5.38
C GLN A 160 -24.03 7.84 -6.68
N ASP A 161 -23.58 9.08 -6.58
CA ASP A 161 -23.41 10.02 -7.71
C ASP A 161 -21.97 10.03 -8.29
N LYS A 162 -21.11 9.12 -7.83
CA LYS A 162 -19.68 9.07 -8.17
C LYS A 162 -19.29 7.70 -8.74
N ASP A 163 -18.41 7.70 -9.74
CA ASP A 163 -17.85 6.44 -10.27
C ASP A 163 -16.72 5.94 -9.35
N VAL A 164 -17.08 5.61 -8.11
CA VAL A 164 -16.20 5.08 -7.07
C VAL A 164 -16.69 3.72 -6.62
N MET A 165 -15.82 2.73 -6.64
CA MET A 165 -16.07 1.38 -6.11
C MET A 165 -15.73 1.34 -4.63
N ILE A 166 -16.56 0.66 -3.85
CA ILE A 166 -16.30 0.37 -2.43
C ILE A 166 -15.89 -1.10 -2.34
N THR A 167 -14.68 -1.35 -1.88
CA THR A 167 -14.10 -2.68 -1.73
C THR A 167 -13.91 -3.00 -0.26
N ALA A 168 -14.50 -4.09 0.19
CA ALA A 168 -14.36 -4.55 1.57
C ALA A 168 -13.13 -5.46 1.70
N ARG A 169 -12.21 -5.11 2.59
CA ARG A 169 -11.03 -5.90 2.93
C ARG A 169 -11.31 -6.74 4.16
N ILE A 170 -11.14 -8.05 4.00
CA ILE A 170 -11.40 -9.07 5.02
C ILE A 170 -10.08 -9.48 5.68
N GLU A 171 -10.03 -9.38 7.00
CA GLU A 171 -8.85 -9.63 7.81
C GLU A 171 -8.90 -10.96 8.59
N SER A 172 -9.80 -11.88 8.27
CA SER A 172 -10.01 -13.14 9.01
C SER A 172 -8.71 -13.97 9.14
N PHE A 173 -7.86 -14.01 8.10
CA PHE A 173 -6.60 -14.73 8.19
C PHE A 173 -5.53 -13.99 9.00
N THR A 174 -5.59 -12.68 9.12
CA THR A 174 -4.59 -11.89 9.85
C THR A 174 -4.90 -11.74 11.33
N THR A 175 -6.20 -11.79 11.68
CA THR A 175 -6.69 -11.65 13.06
C THR A 175 -6.84 -12.98 13.78
N ARG A 176 -6.81 -14.12 13.06
CA ARG A 176 -6.92 -15.44 13.66
C ARG A 176 -5.83 -15.75 14.69
N VAL A 177 -6.14 -16.62 15.63
CA VAL A 177 -5.16 -17.15 16.57
C VAL A 177 -4.43 -18.30 15.90
N ALA A 178 -3.12 -18.14 15.69
CA ALA A 178 -2.26 -19.17 15.14
C ALA A 178 -1.84 -20.16 16.22
N SER A 179 -1.68 -21.46 15.88
CA SER A 179 -1.17 -22.49 16.75
C SER A 179 0.15 -23.07 16.23
N LYS A 180 0.96 -23.59 17.14
CA LYS A 180 2.18 -24.35 16.79
C LYS A 180 1.89 -25.84 16.48
N GLU A 181 0.75 -26.33 16.94
CA GLU A 181 0.30 -27.71 16.72
C GLU A 181 -0.36 -27.79 15.34
N PRO A 182 0.14 -28.67 14.41
CA PRO A 182 -0.29 -28.68 13.01
C PRO A 182 -1.80 -28.87 12.81
N GLU A 183 -2.43 -29.74 13.59
CA GLU A 183 -3.88 -29.99 13.50
C GLU A 183 -4.71 -28.80 13.98
N GLU A 184 -4.27 -28.13 15.05
CA GLU A 184 -4.93 -26.93 15.55
C GLU A 184 -4.74 -25.76 14.61
N GLU A 185 -3.53 -25.59 14.02
CA GLU A 185 -3.24 -24.58 13.02
C GLU A 185 -4.13 -24.77 11.80
N LYS A 186 -4.24 -25.98 11.27
CA LYS A 186 -5.14 -26.29 10.16
C LYS A 186 -6.58 -25.93 10.49
N LYS A 187 -7.06 -26.35 11.67
CA LYS A 187 -8.41 -26.00 12.12
C LYS A 187 -8.62 -24.50 12.24
N SER A 188 -7.62 -23.75 12.74
CA SER A 188 -7.68 -22.30 12.83
C SER A 188 -7.79 -21.64 11.45
N VAL A 189 -7.04 -22.15 10.44
CA VAL A 189 -7.13 -21.70 9.04
C VAL A 189 -8.50 -22.00 8.43
N ASP A 190 -9.04 -23.20 8.65
CA ASP A 190 -10.36 -23.60 8.13
C ASP A 190 -11.49 -22.75 8.73
N VAL A 191 -11.41 -22.41 10.02
CA VAL A 191 -12.34 -21.48 10.69
C VAL A 191 -12.23 -20.11 10.09
N ALA A 192 -11.02 -19.58 9.89
CA ALA A 192 -10.79 -18.26 9.28
C ALA A 192 -11.28 -18.20 7.82
N LEU A 193 -11.12 -19.29 7.06
CA LEU A 193 -11.65 -19.40 5.70
C LEU A 193 -13.19 -19.34 5.70
N SER A 194 -13.82 -20.09 6.60
CA SER A 194 -15.29 -20.09 6.72
C SER A 194 -15.82 -18.71 7.10
N ASP A 195 -15.21 -18.04 8.08
CA ASP A 195 -15.54 -16.68 8.49
C ASP A 195 -15.33 -15.69 7.34
N ALA A 196 -14.22 -15.77 6.62
CA ALA A 196 -13.95 -14.90 5.47
C ALA A 196 -15.02 -15.03 4.37
N LEU A 197 -15.47 -16.24 4.07
CA LEU A 197 -16.50 -16.49 3.06
C LEU A 197 -17.89 -15.99 3.51
N GLU A 198 -18.21 -16.13 4.79
CA GLU A 198 -19.44 -15.58 5.38
C GLU A 198 -19.45 -14.06 5.32
N ARG A 199 -18.35 -13.42 5.78
CA ARG A 199 -18.18 -11.96 5.71
C ARG A 199 -18.27 -11.44 4.29
N ALA A 200 -17.61 -12.09 3.33
CA ALA A 200 -17.68 -11.71 1.92
C ALA A 200 -19.13 -11.69 1.42
N SER A 201 -19.95 -12.70 1.79
CA SER A 201 -21.37 -12.74 1.44
C SER A 201 -22.14 -11.58 2.06
N ILE A 202 -21.94 -11.29 3.35
CA ILE A 202 -22.59 -10.19 4.06
C ILE A 202 -22.20 -8.83 3.43
N TYR A 203 -20.92 -8.65 3.08
CA TYR A 203 -20.42 -7.40 2.52
C TYR A 203 -20.91 -7.16 1.09
N CYS A 204 -20.98 -8.19 0.26
CA CYS A 204 -21.61 -8.10 -1.06
C CYS A 204 -23.10 -7.73 -0.95
N GLN A 205 -23.83 -8.33 -0.02
CA GLN A 205 -25.23 -7.97 0.25
C GLN A 205 -25.39 -6.53 0.79
N ALA A 206 -24.39 -6.01 1.47
CA ALA A 206 -24.36 -4.60 1.91
C ALA A 206 -24.03 -3.62 0.77
N GLY A 207 -23.66 -4.12 -0.42
CA GLY A 207 -23.36 -3.35 -1.60
C GLY A 207 -21.89 -3.12 -1.89
N ALA A 208 -20.96 -3.88 -1.26
CA ALA A 208 -19.56 -3.84 -1.65
C ALA A 208 -19.40 -4.18 -3.14
N ASP A 209 -18.66 -3.36 -3.87
CA ASP A 209 -18.38 -3.54 -5.30
C ASP A 209 -17.22 -4.50 -5.56
N GLY A 210 -16.47 -4.86 -4.55
CA GLY A 210 -15.35 -5.80 -4.62
C GLY A 210 -14.97 -6.32 -3.23
N ILE A 211 -14.27 -7.44 -3.21
CA ILE A 211 -13.74 -8.06 -1.98
C ILE A 211 -12.23 -8.15 -2.08
N MET A 212 -11.55 -7.69 -1.05
CA MET A 212 -10.11 -7.88 -0.87
C MET A 212 -9.88 -8.88 0.26
N ILE A 213 -9.13 -9.92 -0.02
CA ILE A 213 -8.69 -10.89 1.00
C ILE A 213 -7.22 -10.67 1.35
N HIS A 214 -6.90 -10.65 2.63
CA HIS A 214 -5.56 -10.41 3.12
C HIS A 214 -5.04 -11.57 3.97
N SER A 215 -3.76 -11.90 3.79
CA SER A 215 -3.04 -12.88 4.59
C SER A 215 -1.60 -12.42 4.83
N LYS A 216 -1.03 -12.82 5.95
CA LYS A 216 0.39 -12.67 6.30
C LYS A 216 1.21 -13.94 6.09
N SER A 217 0.57 -15.03 5.66
CA SER A 217 1.25 -16.28 5.32
C SER A 217 2.16 -16.09 4.13
N LYS A 218 3.34 -16.71 4.17
CA LYS A 218 4.24 -16.80 3.02
C LYS A 218 3.75 -17.78 1.96
N GLU A 219 2.94 -18.76 2.40
CA GLU A 219 2.32 -19.74 1.52
C GLU A 219 1.01 -19.20 0.98
N PRO A 220 0.71 -19.37 -0.33
CA PRO A 220 -0.47 -18.80 -0.95
C PRO A 220 -1.76 -19.57 -0.64
N SER A 221 -1.71 -20.68 0.08
CA SER A 221 -2.83 -21.64 0.26
C SER A 221 -4.07 -20.99 0.85
N GLU A 222 -3.93 -20.09 1.85
CA GLU A 222 -5.06 -19.37 2.44
C GLU A 222 -5.80 -18.54 1.39
N ILE A 223 -5.05 -17.81 0.58
CA ILE A 223 -5.59 -16.94 -0.48
C ILE A 223 -6.20 -17.76 -1.60
N LEU A 224 -5.51 -18.80 -2.09
CA LEU A 224 -6.00 -19.65 -3.16
C LEU A 224 -7.30 -20.37 -2.77
N ASN A 225 -7.38 -20.90 -1.55
CA ASN A 225 -8.57 -21.57 -1.04
C ASN A 225 -9.76 -20.58 -0.95
N PHE A 226 -9.51 -19.36 -0.49
CA PHE A 226 -10.56 -18.33 -0.47
C PHE A 226 -11.03 -17.98 -1.88
N LEU A 227 -10.11 -17.65 -2.80
CA LEU A 227 -10.44 -17.26 -4.17
C LEU A 227 -11.29 -18.34 -4.86
N GLN A 228 -10.85 -19.59 -4.83
CA GLN A 228 -11.54 -20.72 -5.46
C GLN A 228 -12.92 -20.96 -4.83
N SER A 229 -13.00 -20.95 -3.49
CA SER A 229 -14.24 -21.17 -2.77
C SER A 229 -15.25 -20.05 -3.01
N PHE A 230 -14.80 -18.80 -3.05
CA PHE A 230 -15.64 -17.65 -3.37
C PHE A 230 -16.14 -17.73 -4.82
N ARG A 231 -15.27 -18.03 -5.78
CA ARG A 231 -15.62 -18.16 -7.21
C ARG A 231 -16.62 -19.28 -7.50
N ASN A 232 -16.72 -20.27 -6.65
CA ASN A 232 -17.77 -21.30 -6.77
C ASN A 232 -19.19 -20.73 -6.57
N LYS A 233 -19.31 -19.63 -5.80
CA LYS A 233 -20.59 -18.98 -5.46
C LYS A 233 -20.84 -17.69 -6.23
N ASP A 234 -19.79 -16.91 -6.47
CA ASP A 234 -19.84 -15.59 -7.10
C ASP A 234 -18.77 -15.50 -8.20
N LYS A 235 -19.22 -15.34 -9.45
CA LYS A 235 -18.35 -15.27 -10.64
C LYS A 235 -17.99 -13.84 -11.02
N GLU A 236 -18.69 -12.83 -10.50
CA GLU A 236 -18.68 -11.46 -11.02
C GLU A 236 -17.96 -10.48 -10.09
N THR A 237 -18.17 -10.56 -8.78
CA THR A 237 -17.57 -9.61 -7.83
C THR A 237 -16.06 -9.59 -7.96
N PRO A 238 -15.43 -8.42 -8.24
CA PRO A 238 -13.98 -8.31 -8.34
C PRO A 238 -13.26 -8.72 -7.06
N LEU A 239 -12.26 -9.59 -7.20
CA LEU A 239 -11.40 -10.04 -6.10
C LEU A 239 -10.04 -9.35 -6.17
N VAL A 240 -9.65 -8.74 -5.05
CA VAL A 240 -8.40 -7.98 -4.90
C VAL A 240 -7.44 -8.75 -4.01
N VAL A 241 -6.17 -8.85 -4.41
CA VAL A 241 -5.11 -9.53 -3.66
C VAL A 241 -3.86 -8.66 -3.54
N VAL A 242 -3.11 -8.87 -2.46
CA VAL A 242 -1.85 -8.18 -2.17
C VAL A 242 -0.74 -9.21 -1.98
N PRO A 243 -0.01 -9.60 -3.04
CA PRO A 243 0.93 -10.73 -2.98
C PRO A 243 2.26 -10.42 -2.28
N THR A 244 2.35 -9.38 -1.46
CA THR A 244 3.57 -8.97 -0.76
C THR A 244 4.11 -10.05 0.19
N ALA A 245 3.23 -10.77 0.89
CA ALA A 245 3.64 -11.81 1.83
C ALA A 245 4.02 -13.12 1.13
N TYR A 246 3.35 -13.47 0.03
CA TYR A 246 3.54 -14.69 -0.76
C TYR A 246 4.12 -14.36 -2.16
N SER A 247 5.18 -13.56 -2.15
CA SER A 247 5.82 -12.98 -3.36
C SER A 247 6.38 -14.02 -4.34
N GLU A 248 6.68 -15.24 -3.87
CA GLU A 248 7.14 -16.35 -4.71
C GLU A 248 6.03 -16.96 -5.58
N THR A 249 4.77 -16.58 -5.35
CA THR A 249 3.63 -17.10 -6.10
C THR A 249 3.47 -16.35 -7.42
N HIS A 250 3.59 -17.05 -8.53
CA HIS A 250 3.41 -16.45 -9.85
C HIS A 250 1.98 -15.90 -10.00
N ARG A 251 1.89 -14.69 -10.56
CA ARG A 251 0.62 -13.97 -10.72
C ARG A 251 -0.47 -14.77 -11.45
N SER A 252 -0.10 -15.58 -12.45
CA SER A 252 -1.08 -16.40 -13.19
C SER A 252 -1.81 -17.38 -12.27
N VAL A 253 -1.14 -17.96 -11.28
CA VAL A 253 -1.75 -18.91 -10.32
C VAL A 253 -2.89 -18.23 -9.54
N LEU A 254 -2.68 -17.00 -9.10
CA LEU A 254 -3.69 -16.22 -8.39
C LEU A 254 -4.82 -15.76 -9.33
N ALA A 255 -4.47 -15.38 -10.57
CA ALA A 255 -5.46 -15.00 -11.59
C ALA A 255 -6.34 -16.18 -11.99
N ASP A 256 -5.75 -17.37 -12.20
CA ASP A 256 -6.47 -18.61 -12.54
C ASP A 256 -7.39 -19.05 -11.38
N ALA A 257 -7.00 -18.74 -10.12
CA ALA A 257 -7.85 -18.95 -8.95
C ALA A 257 -8.98 -17.91 -8.83
N GLY A 258 -8.98 -16.84 -9.64
CA GLY A 258 -10.05 -15.86 -9.74
C GLY A 258 -9.74 -14.44 -9.26
N ALA A 259 -8.48 -14.10 -8.97
CA ALA A 259 -8.10 -12.73 -8.63
C ALA A 259 -8.17 -11.80 -9.86
N ASN A 260 -8.78 -10.63 -9.69
CA ASN A 260 -8.95 -9.62 -10.74
C ASN A 260 -7.99 -8.43 -10.60
N VAL A 261 -7.64 -8.05 -9.36
CA VAL A 261 -6.83 -6.87 -9.08
C VAL A 261 -5.65 -7.25 -8.18
N PHE A 262 -4.45 -6.86 -8.60
CA PHE A 262 -3.18 -7.11 -7.90
C PHE A 262 -2.61 -5.80 -7.39
N ILE A 263 -2.42 -5.68 -6.07
CA ILE A 263 -1.83 -4.51 -5.42
C ILE A 263 -0.37 -4.78 -5.06
N TYR A 264 0.54 -4.01 -5.63
CA TYR A 264 1.95 -3.97 -5.23
C TYR A 264 2.12 -2.88 -4.16
N ALA A 265 1.95 -3.26 -2.89
CA ALA A 265 1.48 -2.38 -1.82
C ALA A 265 2.49 -1.35 -1.28
N ASN A 266 3.81 -1.57 -1.41
CA ASN A 266 4.83 -0.74 -0.75
C ASN A 266 6.20 -0.76 -1.44
N HIS A 267 6.29 -1.26 -2.66
CA HIS A 267 7.56 -1.55 -3.34
C HIS A 267 8.34 -0.27 -3.69
N LEU A 268 7.66 0.79 -4.12
CA LEU A 268 8.36 2.01 -4.54
C LEU A 268 8.97 2.76 -3.35
N LEU A 269 8.25 2.83 -2.23
CA LEU A 269 8.82 3.45 -1.02
C LEU A 269 10.01 2.63 -0.50
N ARG A 270 9.92 1.29 -0.51
CA ARG A 270 11.04 0.41 -0.13
C ARG A 270 12.26 0.61 -1.04
N ALA A 271 12.04 0.72 -2.35
CA ALA A 271 13.08 1.00 -3.33
C ALA A 271 13.75 2.37 -3.08
N ARG A 272 12.94 3.39 -2.79
CA ARG A 272 13.42 4.74 -2.47
C ARG A 272 14.28 4.75 -1.21
N ILE A 273 13.85 4.09 -0.14
CA ILE A 273 14.62 3.98 1.12
C ILE A 273 15.93 3.23 0.88
N SER A 274 15.90 2.11 0.14
CA SER A 274 17.10 1.34 -0.18
C SER A 274 18.13 2.19 -0.93
N ALA A 275 17.72 2.85 -2.02
CA ALA A 275 18.61 3.70 -2.81
C ALA A 275 19.24 4.83 -1.99
N ALA A 276 18.43 5.49 -1.15
CA ALA A 276 18.91 6.56 -0.28
C ALA A 276 19.90 6.06 0.77
N THR A 277 19.67 4.86 1.33
CA THR A 277 20.59 4.25 2.30
C THR A 277 21.94 3.93 1.67
N VAL A 278 21.96 3.31 0.48
CA VAL A 278 23.20 3.00 -0.27
C VAL A 278 23.97 4.28 -0.58
N THR A 279 23.30 5.32 -1.09
CA THR A 279 23.96 6.59 -1.39
C THR A 279 24.62 7.22 -0.16
N LEU A 280 23.94 7.22 0.98
CA LEU A 280 24.49 7.74 2.22
C LEU A 280 25.68 6.92 2.74
N GLU A 281 25.69 5.61 2.54
CA GLU A 281 26.79 4.72 2.93
C GLU A 281 28.04 4.93 2.04
N GLU A 282 27.86 5.07 0.73
CA GLU A 282 28.95 5.32 -0.22
C GLU A 282 29.61 6.68 0.02
N GLU A 283 28.85 7.71 0.33
CA GLU A 283 29.39 9.04 0.61
C GLU A 283 30.10 9.13 1.96
N HIS A 284 29.65 8.36 2.95
CA HIS A 284 30.35 8.24 4.23
C HIS A 284 31.75 7.64 4.09
N SER A 285 31.92 6.69 3.17
CA SER A 285 33.21 6.08 2.87
C SER A 285 34.16 7.01 2.09
N GLN A 286 33.65 8.10 1.48
CA GLN A 286 34.42 9.03 0.63
C GLN A 286 34.74 10.39 1.24
N LYS A 287 34.70 10.59 2.57
CA LYS A 287 35.15 11.81 3.29
C LYS A 287 34.12 12.93 3.53
N LEU A 288 32.86 12.72 3.53
CA LEU A 288 31.91 13.74 4.00
C LEU A 288 31.54 13.49 5.48
N ASN A 289 32.22 14.17 6.40
CA ASN A 289 31.90 14.24 7.84
C ASN A 289 30.59 15.01 8.07
N ILE A 290 29.46 14.52 7.49
CA ILE A 290 28.16 15.12 7.70
C ILE A 290 27.51 14.62 9.01
N PHE A 291 27.96 13.47 9.53
CA PHE A 291 27.45 12.85 10.74
C PHE A 291 28.60 12.23 11.56
N ASP A 292 28.54 12.41 12.86
CA ASP A 292 29.53 11.91 13.83
C ASP A 292 29.94 10.44 13.64
N ASN A 293 31.21 10.14 13.92
CA ASN A 293 31.99 8.89 13.75
C ASN A 293 31.46 7.65 14.48
N ASP A 294 30.18 7.39 14.53
CA ASP A 294 29.64 6.21 15.21
C ASP A 294 29.35 5.07 14.21
N HIS A 295 30.37 4.18 14.05
CA HIS A 295 30.36 3.06 13.10
C HIS A 295 29.31 1.97 13.35
N ASN A 296 28.41 2.15 14.34
CA ASN A 296 27.40 1.16 14.76
C ASN A 296 25.96 1.67 14.59
N LEU A 297 25.65 2.35 13.49
CA LEU A 297 24.29 2.83 13.22
C LEU A 297 23.40 1.69 12.71
N GLY A 298 22.52 1.20 13.57
CA GLY A 298 21.45 0.27 13.16
C GLY A 298 20.50 0.92 12.12
N PRO A 299 19.72 0.11 11.35
CA PRO A 299 18.84 0.57 10.28
C PRO A 299 17.91 1.73 10.65
N SER A 300 17.45 1.81 11.89
CA SER A 300 16.55 2.86 12.37
C SER A 300 17.19 4.24 12.53
N ARG A 301 18.52 4.31 12.73
CA ARG A 301 19.24 5.57 12.82
C ARG A 301 19.56 6.13 11.44
N LYS A 302 19.82 5.24 10.46
CA LYS A 302 19.99 5.59 9.04
C LYS A 302 18.71 6.20 8.46
N ALA A 303 17.55 5.62 8.73
CA ALA A 303 16.27 6.17 8.29
C ALA A 303 15.95 7.55 8.90
N ARG A 304 16.29 7.76 10.20
CA ARG A 304 16.15 9.08 10.84
C ARG A 304 17.09 10.13 10.24
N ASN A 305 18.31 9.75 9.92
CA ASN A 305 19.27 10.64 9.29
C ASN A 305 18.79 11.04 7.88
N TYR A 306 18.22 10.11 7.13
CA TYR A 306 17.63 10.40 5.82
C TYR A 306 16.39 11.32 5.93
N ALA A 307 15.48 11.04 6.85
CA ALA A 307 14.33 11.93 7.10
C ALA A 307 14.78 13.34 7.55
N CYS A 308 15.83 13.43 8.37
CA CYS A 308 16.44 14.70 8.76
C CYS A 308 17.09 15.42 7.58
N LEU A 309 17.78 14.69 6.68
CA LEU A 309 18.35 15.25 5.46
C LEU A 309 17.27 15.76 4.51
N LEU A 310 16.24 14.99 4.26
CA LEU A 310 15.10 15.41 3.43
C LEU A 310 14.39 16.64 4.01
N ARG A 311 14.22 16.68 5.33
CA ARG A 311 13.62 17.85 6.00
C ARG A 311 14.50 19.08 5.83
N LYS A 312 15.81 18.97 6.02
CA LYS A 312 16.77 20.06 5.81
C LYS A 312 16.78 20.54 4.35
N LEU A 313 16.74 19.63 3.39
CA LEU A 313 16.64 19.97 1.97
C LEU A 313 15.32 20.65 1.61
N ALA A 314 14.22 20.23 2.22
CA ALA A 314 12.91 20.87 2.07
C ALA A 314 12.87 22.25 2.71
N GLU A 315 13.41 22.41 3.91
CA GLU A 315 13.55 23.70 4.62
C GLU A 315 14.39 24.68 3.80
N GLN A 316 15.46 24.21 3.15
CA GLN A 316 16.32 25.02 2.29
C GLN A 316 15.65 25.49 1.00
N ARG A 317 14.83 24.65 0.38
CA ARG A 317 13.99 25.05 -0.78
C ARG A 317 12.98 26.15 -0.42
N TYR A 318 12.50 26.19 0.84
CA TYR A 318 11.55 27.19 1.31
C TYR A 318 12.18 28.49 1.82
N LEU A 319 13.42 28.42 2.34
CA LEU A 319 14.08 29.56 3.02
C LEU A 319 15.07 30.35 2.15
N GLY A 320 15.21 30.01 0.85
CA GLY A 320 16.03 30.77 -0.11
C GLY A 320 17.52 30.83 0.25
N GLU A 321 18.29 30.10 -0.46
CA GLU A 321 19.67 30.23 -0.95
C GLU A 321 20.82 30.74 -0.05
N HIS A 322 20.76 30.93 1.21
CA HIS A 322 21.94 31.40 1.94
C HIS A 322 22.53 30.34 2.87
N ASN A 323 23.69 29.76 2.45
CA ASN A 323 24.64 28.92 3.20
C ASN A 323 24.43 27.41 3.27
N VAL A 324 24.23 26.76 2.12
CA VAL A 324 24.51 25.32 1.99
C VAL A 324 25.79 25.12 1.21
N SER A 325 26.69 24.26 1.71
CA SER A 325 27.87 23.90 0.92
C SER A 325 27.39 23.25 -0.40
N SER A 326 28.05 23.60 -1.51
CA SER A 326 27.77 23.03 -2.84
C SER A 326 27.82 21.48 -2.83
N GLU A 327 28.53 20.89 -1.90
CA GLU A 327 28.65 19.46 -1.67
C GLU A 327 27.37 18.82 -1.09
N MET A 328 26.73 19.41 -0.09
CA MET A 328 25.47 18.91 0.47
C MET A 328 24.33 18.95 -0.57
N HIS A 329 24.32 19.97 -1.42
CA HIS A 329 23.34 20.07 -2.50
C HIS A 329 23.56 18.98 -3.55
N ARG A 330 24.81 18.71 -3.93
CA ARG A 330 25.18 17.65 -4.87
C ARG A 330 24.80 16.26 -4.33
N CYS A 331 25.12 15.96 -3.07
CA CYS A 331 24.77 14.70 -2.42
C CYS A 331 23.27 14.46 -2.39
N GLY A 332 22.48 15.48 -2.06
CA GLY A 332 21.02 15.40 -2.08
C GLY A 332 20.46 15.09 -3.47
N LEU A 333 21.02 15.74 -4.52
CA LEU A 333 20.61 15.50 -5.90
C LEU A 333 21.00 14.10 -6.40
N GLU A 334 22.18 13.60 -6.05
CA GLU A 334 22.60 12.23 -6.42
C GLU A 334 21.78 11.18 -5.71
N ALA A 335 21.46 11.36 -4.42
CA ALA A 335 20.58 10.47 -3.69
C ALA A 335 19.17 10.44 -4.29
N GLU A 336 18.62 11.59 -4.68
CA GLU A 336 17.33 11.68 -5.35
C GLU A 336 17.36 11.00 -6.72
N LYS A 337 18.41 11.22 -7.52
CA LYS A 337 18.60 10.60 -8.82
C LYS A 337 18.66 9.08 -8.73
N ARG A 338 19.52 8.51 -7.86
CA ARG A 338 19.62 7.05 -7.64
C ARG A 338 18.32 6.47 -7.10
N SER A 339 17.64 7.18 -6.22
CA SER A 339 16.32 6.78 -5.72
C SER A 339 15.31 6.66 -6.86
N LEU A 340 15.27 7.63 -7.78
CA LEU A 340 14.39 7.60 -8.95
C LEU A 340 14.75 6.48 -9.93
N GLU A 341 16.03 6.26 -10.18
CA GLU A 341 16.53 5.17 -11.04
C GLU A 341 16.14 3.79 -10.47
N ASN A 342 16.33 3.58 -9.16
CA ASN A 342 15.97 2.35 -8.49
C ASN A 342 14.45 2.11 -8.47
N ILE A 343 13.66 3.16 -8.20
CA ILE A 343 12.20 3.12 -8.29
C ILE A 343 11.76 2.75 -9.71
N ARG A 344 12.35 3.37 -10.72
CA ARG A 344 12.03 3.10 -12.13
C ARG A 344 12.33 1.64 -12.50
N ALA A 345 13.50 1.13 -12.14
CA ALA A 345 13.87 -0.27 -12.37
C ALA A 345 12.88 -1.22 -11.69
N THR A 346 12.54 -0.97 -10.41
CA THR A 346 11.55 -1.75 -9.65
C THR A 346 10.18 -1.73 -10.32
N ILE A 347 9.71 -0.58 -10.82
CA ILE A 347 8.44 -0.47 -11.54
C ILE A 347 8.48 -1.31 -12.82
N MET A 348 9.59 -1.28 -13.56
CA MET A 348 9.72 -2.03 -14.82
C MET A 348 9.67 -3.54 -14.57
N ASP A 349 10.36 -4.04 -13.54
CA ASP A 349 10.35 -5.46 -13.18
C ASP A 349 8.96 -5.92 -12.72
N LEU A 350 8.32 -5.14 -11.84
CA LEU A 350 6.97 -5.43 -11.36
C LEU A 350 5.93 -5.37 -12.49
N ALA A 351 6.05 -4.41 -13.41
CA ALA A 351 5.19 -4.31 -14.58
C ALA A 351 5.39 -5.50 -15.53
N GLY A 352 6.63 -6.00 -15.65
CA GLY A 352 6.98 -7.21 -16.40
C GLY A 352 6.47 -8.51 -15.77
N GLY A 353 6.08 -8.51 -14.50
CA GLY A 353 5.60 -9.68 -13.78
C GLY A 353 6.65 -10.40 -12.95
N GLU A 354 7.85 -9.82 -12.82
CA GLU A 354 8.95 -10.38 -12.02
C GLU A 354 8.92 -9.79 -10.61
N LEU A 355 8.34 -10.53 -9.66
CA LEU A 355 8.28 -10.13 -8.25
C LEU A 355 9.49 -10.63 -7.44
N SER A 356 9.99 -11.81 -7.74
CA SER A 356 10.96 -12.54 -6.92
C SER A 356 12.38 -11.97 -6.93
N GLY A 357 12.76 -11.16 -7.91
CA GLY A 357 14.12 -10.63 -8.04
C GLY A 357 14.43 -9.39 -7.20
N CYS A 358 13.43 -8.57 -6.90
CA CYS A 358 13.67 -7.24 -6.35
C CYS A 358 14.24 -7.22 -4.92
N GLU A 359 13.85 -8.18 -4.05
CA GLU A 359 14.40 -8.30 -2.70
C GLU A 359 15.79 -8.96 -2.70
N ALA A 360 16.00 -9.98 -3.56
CA ALA A 360 17.26 -10.71 -3.69
C ALA A 360 18.42 -9.81 -4.17
N ASP A 361 18.13 -8.86 -5.06
CA ASP A 361 19.13 -7.93 -5.61
C ASP A 361 19.39 -6.70 -4.71
N HIS A 362 18.84 -6.67 -3.50
CA HIS A 362 18.94 -5.54 -2.55
C HIS A 362 18.46 -4.19 -3.13
N ARG A 363 17.70 -4.19 -4.23
CA ARG A 363 17.13 -2.96 -4.83
C ARG A 363 16.01 -2.35 -4.00
N ILE A 364 15.39 -3.15 -3.16
CA ILE A 364 14.36 -2.71 -2.22
C ILE A 364 14.66 -3.26 -0.82
N ILE A 365 14.38 -2.46 0.22
CA ILE A 365 14.49 -2.96 1.59
C ILE A 365 13.43 -4.04 1.85
N PRO A 366 13.71 -5.03 2.71
CA PRO A 366 12.69 -6.00 3.12
C PRO A 366 11.47 -5.30 3.73
N VAL A 367 10.28 -5.85 3.49
CA VAL A 367 9.04 -5.28 4.04
C VAL A 367 9.09 -5.17 5.57
N LYS A 368 9.74 -6.11 6.24
CA LYS A 368 9.95 -6.09 7.69
C LYS A 368 10.74 -4.84 8.15
N GLU A 369 11.71 -4.39 7.37
CA GLU A 369 12.49 -3.19 7.66
C GLU A 369 11.64 -1.92 7.52
N LEU A 370 10.85 -1.80 6.45
CA LEU A 370 9.89 -0.70 6.30
C LEU A 370 8.92 -0.63 7.49
N LEU A 371 8.39 -1.78 7.91
CA LEU A 371 7.48 -1.85 9.05
C LEU A 371 8.16 -1.43 10.36
N GLN A 372 9.44 -1.79 10.55
CA GLN A 372 10.22 -1.34 11.71
C GLN A 372 10.48 0.17 11.68
N ILE A 373 10.77 0.73 10.51
CA ILE A 373 10.91 2.18 10.33
C ILE A 373 9.59 2.87 10.72
N ASN A 374 8.46 2.37 10.22
CA ASN A 374 7.15 2.93 10.52
C ASN A 374 6.80 2.83 12.01
N ALA A 375 6.96 1.65 12.63
CA ALA A 375 6.62 1.42 14.04
C ALA A 375 7.46 2.26 15.02
N LYS A 376 8.71 2.60 14.67
CA LYS A 376 9.61 3.40 15.52
C LYS A 376 9.36 4.90 15.45
N GLN A 377 8.45 5.36 14.59
CA GLN A 377 8.09 6.78 14.49
C GLN A 377 7.23 7.27 15.67
N VAL A 378 6.78 6.35 16.52
CA VAL A 378 6.00 6.64 17.75
C VAL A 378 6.89 6.54 18.98
N SER A 379 7.96 7.31 19.07
CA SER A 379 8.51 7.61 20.41
C SER A 379 7.80 8.89 20.88
N PRO A 380 7.16 8.91 22.04
CA PRO A 380 6.57 10.15 22.54
C PRO A 380 7.69 11.20 22.66
N LEU A 381 7.38 12.38 22.20
CA LEU A 381 8.11 13.61 22.55
C LEU A 381 8.09 13.77 24.07
#